data_57196e0a5e24ec080783cbd8b2c9557f
#
_entry.id   57196e0a5e24ec080783cbd8b2c9557f
#
_cell.length_a   1.000
_cell.length_b   1.000
_cell.length_c   1.000
_cell.angle_alpha   90.00
_cell.angle_beta   90.00
_cell.angle_gamma   90.00
#
_symmetry.space_group_name_H-M   'P 1'
#
loop_
_entity.id
_entity.type
_entity.pdbx_description
1 polymer ?
#
loop_
_entity_poly.entity_id
_entity_poly.type
_entity_poly.pdbx_seq_one_letter_code
_entity_poly.pdbx_strand_id
1 'polypeptide(L)'
;IFILLLFTIDIFATKRLGNEKFKRCCARQKTADRECKRRFCDFDSINQNNILFFLNMCKPRNNTVSQMWDCASSKVDHTKCCQERKVLPACIQYCASHKPVSDDYFKHVLCLQNFDGIRDCFRKHLDSNPNIFGDK
;
A
#
# COMPACT_ATOMS: atom_id res chain seq x y z
N ILE A 1 6.46 -34.06 -21.78
CA ILE A 1 6.58 -32.66 -22.24
C ILE A 1 5.27 -31.92 -22.03
N PHE A 2 4.14 -32.49 -22.36
CA PHE A 2 2.82 -31.86 -22.14
C PHE A 2 2.49 -31.66 -20.64
N ILE A 3 2.88 -32.56 -19.78
CA ILE A 3 2.66 -32.48 -18.33
C ILE A 3 3.47 -31.33 -17.70
N LEU A 4 4.70 -31.11 -18.15
CA LEU A 4 5.55 -30.01 -17.67
C LEU A 4 5.02 -28.63 -18.05
N LEU A 5 4.40 -28.49 -19.23
CA LEU A 5 3.78 -27.24 -19.68
C LEU A 5 2.54 -26.88 -18.86
N LEU A 6 1.73 -27.87 -18.46
CA LEU A 6 0.55 -27.66 -17.61
C LEU A 6 0.94 -27.19 -16.20
N PHE A 7 2.02 -27.74 -15.64
CA PHE A 7 2.53 -27.31 -14.33
C PHE A 7 3.07 -25.89 -14.32
N THR A 8 3.67 -25.43 -15.41
CA THR A 8 4.17 -24.06 -15.51
C THR A 8 3.04 -23.04 -15.64
N ILE A 9 1.95 -23.39 -16.29
CA ILE A 9 0.77 -22.52 -16.43
C ILE A 9 0.07 -22.35 -15.07
N ASP A 10 -0.06 -23.41 -14.27
CA ASP A 10 -0.67 -23.34 -12.95
C ASP A 10 0.14 -22.48 -11.97
N ILE A 11 1.46 -22.47 -12.04
CA ILE A 11 2.32 -21.63 -11.19
C ILE A 11 2.12 -20.13 -11.51
N PHE A 12 1.95 -19.77 -12.77
CA PHE A 12 1.70 -18.39 -13.17
C PHE A 12 0.26 -17.93 -12.89
N ALA A 13 -0.72 -18.83 -12.93
CA ALA A 13 -2.13 -18.51 -12.74
C ALA A 13 -2.51 -18.30 -11.27
N THR A 14 -1.70 -18.77 -10.28
CA THR A 14 -2.06 -18.77 -8.85
C THR A 14 -1.47 -17.61 -8.06
N LYS A 15 -0.47 -16.87 -8.61
CA LYS A 15 0.23 -15.81 -7.89
C LYS A 15 -0.18 -14.43 -8.38
N ARG A 16 -1.00 -13.73 -7.59
CA ARG A 16 -1.29 -12.32 -7.80
C ARG A 16 -0.18 -11.47 -7.22
N LEU A 17 0.21 -10.40 -7.95
CA LEU A 17 1.15 -9.42 -7.47
C LEU A 17 0.47 -8.42 -6.51
N GLY A 18 1.29 -7.74 -5.71
CA GLY A 18 0.82 -6.80 -4.72
C GLY A 18 -0.12 -5.73 -5.27
N ASN A 19 0.15 -5.20 -6.46
CA ASN A 19 -0.71 -4.20 -7.10
C ASN A 19 -2.12 -4.71 -7.35
N GLU A 20 -2.28 -5.95 -7.80
CA GLU A 20 -3.61 -6.52 -8.02
C GLU A 20 -4.37 -6.70 -6.71
N LYS A 21 -3.69 -7.20 -5.68
CA LYS A 21 -4.27 -7.36 -4.33
C LYS A 21 -4.64 -6.01 -3.72
N PHE A 22 -3.82 -4.98 -3.95
CA PHE A 22 -4.10 -3.61 -3.52
C PHE A 22 -5.38 -3.08 -4.18
N LYS A 23 -5.47 -3.18 -5.49
CA LYS A 23 -6.66 -2.76 -6.25
C LYS A 23 -7.93 -3.47 -5.77
N ARG A 24 -7.84 -4.77 -5.54
CA ARG A 24 -8.97 -5.57 -5.02
C ARG A 24 -9.39 -5.12 -3.62
N CYS A 25 -8.43 -4.86 -2.77
CA CYS A 25 -8.68 -4.34 -1.42
C CYS A 25 -9.41 -2.99 -1.48
N CYS A 26 -8.91 -2.06 -2.27
CA CYS A 26 -9.54 -0.75 -2.45
C CYS A 26 -10.97 -0.87 -2.99
N ALA A 27 -11.20 -1.77 -3.92
CA ALA A 27 -12.55 -2.00 -4.46
C ALA A 27 -13.54 -2.46 -3.39
N ARG A 28 -13.06 -3.13 -2.34
CA ARG A 28 -13.90 -3.56 -1.20
C ARG A 28 -14.15 -2.45 -0.19
N GLN A 29 -13.40 -1.35 -0.24
CA GLN A 29 -13.59 -0.15 0.59
C GLN A 29 -14.70 0.71 0.00
N LYS A 30 -15.94 0.36 0.28
CA LYS A 30 -17.12 0.93 -0.39
C LYS A 30 -17.35 2.42 -0.10
N THR A 31 -16.86 2.92 1.03
CA THR A 31 -17.02 4.33 1.42
C THR A 31 -15.84 5.20 1.01
N ALA A 32 -14.76 4.62 0.50
CA ALA A 32 -13.64 5.38 -0.04
C ALA A 32 -14.01 6.00 -1.39
N ASP A 33 -13.52 7.21 -1.66
CA ASP A 33 -13.80 7.93 -2.88
C ASP A 33 -13.39 7.14 -4.12
N ARG A 34 -14.32 7.05 -5.08
CA ARG A 34 -14.14 6.23 -6.28
C ARG A 34 -12.98 6.70 -7.15
N GLU A 35 -12.85 8.01 -7.34
CA GLU A 35 -11.78 8.59 -8.18
C GLU A 35 -10.40 8.37 -7.54
N CYS A 36 -10.30 8.57 -6.23
CA CYS A 36 -9.06 8.32 -5.50
C CYS A 36 -8.62 6.86 -5.60
N LYS A 37 -9.56 5.93 -5.42
CA LYS A 37 -9.27 4.49 -5.58
C LYS A 37 -8.79 4.15 -6.98
N ARG A 38 -9.48 4.66 -7.99
CA ARG A 38 -9.17 4.40 -9.39
C ARG A 38 -7.77 4.87 -9.76
N ARG A 39 -7.37 6.04 -9.25
CA ARG A 39 -6.10 6.67 -9.64
C ARG A 39 -4.91 6.19 -8.84
N PHE A 40 -5.09 5.87 -7.56
CA PHE A 40 -3.97 5.75 -6.62
C PHE A 40 -3.85 4.39 -5.92
N CYS A 41 -4.77 3.46 -6.07
CA CYS A 41 -4.63 2.11 -5.52
C CYS A 41 -3.73 1.23 -6.37
N ASP A 42 -2.52 1.70 -6.56
CA ASP A 42 -1.46 1.06 -7.32
C ASP A 42 -0.13 1.59 -6.79
N PHE A 43 0.78 0.70 -6.40
CA PHE A 43 2.07 1.12 -5.83
C PHE A 43 2.93 1.91 -6.83
N ASP A 44 2.71 1.74 -8.13
CA ASP A 44 3.44 2.48 -9.17
C ASP A 44 2.82 3.84 -9.49
N SER A 45 1.60 4.09 -9.02
CA SER A 45 0.86 5.33 -9.30
C SER A 45 1.10 6.43 -8.27
N ILE A 46 1.77 6.12 -7.16
CA ILE A 46 2.01 7.07 -6.08
C ILE A 46 3.47 7.00 -5.65
N ASN A 47 4.10 8.15 -5.54
CA ASN A 47 5.51 8.27 -5.20
C ASN A 47 5.78 9.60 -4.49
N GLN A 48 7.03 9.81 -4.09
CA GLN A 48 7.48 11.01 -3.39
C GLN A 48 7.11 12.30 -4.15
N ASN A 49 7.06 12.26 -5.48
CA ASN A 49 6.80 13.46 -6.29
C ASN A 49 5.33 13.83 -6.35
N ASN A 50 4.40 12.88 -6.18
CA ASN A 50 2.97 13.15 -6.30
C ASN A 50 2.15 12.89 -5.02
N ILE A 51 2.80 12.51 -3.92
CA ILE A 51 2.08 12.22 -2.68
C ILE A 51 1.30 13.41 -2.15
N LEU A 52 1.82 14.63 -2.27
CA LEU A 52 1.09 15.83 -1.85
C LEU A 52 -0.15 16.09 -2.71
N PHE A 53 -0.07 15.84 -4.00
CA PHE A 53 -1.22 15.94 -4.89
C PHE A 53 -2.31 14.93 -4.47
N PHE A 54 -1.92 13.70 -4.18
CA PHE A 54 -2.84 12.68 -3.68
C PHE A 54 -3.51 13.11 -2.37
N LEU A 55 -2.74 13.60 -1.41
CA LEU A 55 -3.27 14.04 -0.12
C LEU A 55 -4.22 15.23 -0.27
N ASN A 56 -3.85 16.21 -1.09
CA ASN A 56 -4.72 17.38 -1.35
C ASN A 56 -6.05 16.98 -1.98
N MET A 57 -6.02 16.00 -2.89
CA MET A 57 -7.21 15.53 -3.57
C MET A 57 -8.08 14.63 -2.67
N CYS A 58 -7.46 13.72 -1.92
CA CYS A 58 -8.18 12.62 -1.28
C CYS A 58 -8.44 12.83 0.20
N LYS A 59 -7.62 13.62 0.91
CA LYS A 59 -7.83 13.89 2.35
C LYS A 59 -9.19 14.48 2.66
N PRO A 60 -9.73 15.46 1.89
CA PRO A 60 -11.05 16.04 2.17
C PRO A 60 -12.23 15.07 1.96
N ARG A 61 -11.99 13.85 1.47
CA ARG A 61 -13.03 12.91 1.08
C ARG A 61 -13.25 11.84 2.14
N ASN A 62 -13.67 12.28 3.33
CA ASN A 62 -13.95 11.41 4.49
C ASN A 62 -12.71 10.58 4.88
N ASN A 63 -12.86 9.29 5.13
CA ASN A 63 -11.78 8.38 5.52
C ASN A 63 -11.12 7.65 4.35
N THR A 64 -11.20 8.22 3.15
CA THR A 64 -10.62 7.62 1.93
C THR A 64 -9.13 7.34 2.07
N VAL A 65 -8.33 8.30 2.52
CA VAL A 65 -6.88 8.13 2.67
C VAL A 65 -6.56 7.02 3.68
N SER A 66 -7.25 7.03 4.83
CA SER A 66 -7.08 6.00 5.86
C SER A 66 -7.42 4.60 5.34
N GLN A 67 -8.52 4.46 4.61
CA GLN A 67 -8.92 3.17 4.03
C GLN A 67 -7.96 2.68 2.96
N MET A 68 -7.45 3.57 2.13
CA MET A 68 -6.43 3.23 1.12
C MET A 68 -5.11 2.85 1.78
N TRP A 69 -4.74 3.54 2.86
CA TRP A 69 -3.56 3.20 3.65
C TRP A 69 -3.67 1.80 4.27
N ASP A 70 -4.82 1.45 4.81
CA ASP A 70 -5.08 0.11 5.35
C ASP A 70 -4.86 -0.97 4.28
N CYS A 71 -5.33 -0.72 3.06
CA CYS A 71 -5.14 -1.65 1.95
C CYS A 71 -3.68 -1.75 1.51
N ALA A 72 -2.96 -0.64 1.46
CA ALA A 72 -1.55 -0.62 1.06
C ALA A 72 -0.66 -1.29 2.09
N SER A 73 -0.88 -1.00 3.37
CA SER A 73 -0.03 -1.44 4.48
C SER A 73 -0.38 -2.83 5.01
N SER A 74 -1.55 -3.37 4.66
CA SER A 74 -2.10 -4.60 5.23
C SER A 74 -2.30 -4.55 6.75
N LYS A 75 -2.22 -3.37 7.35
CA LYS A 75 -2.37 -3.13 8.79
C LYS A 75 -1.39 -3.93 9.65
N VAL A 76 -0.22 -4.27 9.12
CA VAL A 76 0.83 -4.99 9.84
C VAL A 76 2.02 -4.09 10.16
N ASP A 77 2.94 -4.59 10.98
CA ASP A 77 4.14 -3.85 11.36
C ASP A 77 5.24 -4.03 10.31
N HIS A 78 5.63 -2.92 9.68
CA HIS A 78 6.72 -2.87 8.71
C HIS A 78 7.99 -2.20 9.26
N THR A 79 8.07 -2.01 10.56
CA THR A 79 9.18 -1.26 11.19
C THR A 79 10.54 -1.79 10.78
N LYS A 80 10.74 -3.11 10.79
CA LYS A 80 12.02 -3.73 10.42
C LYS A 80 12.41 -3.40 8.98
N CYS A 81 11.49 -3.57 8.05
CA CYS A 81 11.74 -3.24 6.63
C CYS A 81 12.07 -1.76 6.46
N CYS A 82 11.33 -0.89 7.12
CA CYS A 82 11.56 0.56 7.05
C CYS A 82 12.91 0.95 7.63
N GLN A 83 13.35 0.34 8.72
CA GLN A 83 14.68 0.57 9.28
C GLN A 83 15.78 0.14 8.30
N GLU A 84 15.63 -0.99 7.63
CA GLU A 84 16.53 -1.46 6.58
C GLU A 84 16.57 -0.50 5.38
N ARG A 85 15.46 0.19 5.10
CA ARG A 85 15.34 1.23 4.05
C ARG A 85 15.78 2.60 4.55
N LYS A 86 16.30 2.72 5.76
CA LYS A 86 16.80 3.97 6.37
C LYS A 86 15.72 5.05 6.48
N VAL A 87 14.49 4.66 6.75
CA VAL A 87 13.41 5.58 7.08
C VAL A 87 13.77 6.31 8.38
N LEU A 88 13.58 7.63 8.39
CA LEU A 88 13.89 8.45 9.56
C LEU A 88 13.11 7.98 10.80
N PRO A 89 13.74 7.99 11.99
CA PRO A 89 13.06 7.56 13.22
C PRO A 89 11.71 8.24 13.46
N ALA A 90 11.60 9.53 13.17
CA ALA A 90 10.35 10.28 13.32
C ALA A 90 9.25 9.80 12.35
N CYS A 91 9.61 9.07 11.30
CA CYS A 91 8.68 8.59 10.26
C CYS A 91 8.32 7.12 10.41
N ILE A 92 8.94 6.40 11.33
CA ILE A 92 8.67 4.97 11.59
C ILE A 92 7.20 4.74 11.99
N GLN A 93 6.54 5.72 12.58
CA GLN A 93 5.12 5.61 12.92
C GLN A 93 4.25 5.26 11.71
N TYR A 94 4.64 5.66 10.50
CA TYR A 94 3.94 5.31 9.26
C TYR A 94 4.18 3.87 8.81
N CYS A 95 5.20 3.22 9.34
CA CYS A 95 5.52 1.82 9.08
C CYS A 95 4.84 0.87 10.08
N ALA A 96 4.61 1.33 11.29
CA ALA A 96 3.93 0.57 12.34
C ALA A 96 2.41 0.58 12.14
N SER A 97 1.97 0.09 10.99
CA SER A 97 0.58 0.19 10.52
C SER A 97 -0.41 -0.71 11.27
N HIS A 98 0.08 -1.55 12.19
CA HIS A 98 -0.74 -2.30 13.14
C HIS A 98 -1.30 -1.42 14.25
N LYS A 99 -0.82 -0.18 14.36
CA LYS A 99 -1.29 0.85 15.28
C LYS A 99 -1.98 1.97 14.50
N PRO A 100 -2.83 2.79 15.14
CA PRO A 100 -3.40 3.96 14.51
C PRO A 100 -2.30 4.87 13.96
N VAL A 101 -2.44 5.30 12.70
CA VAL A 101 -1.50 6.20 12.03
C VAL A 101 -2.04 7.62 12.11
N SER A 102 -1.16 8.60 12.39
CA SER A 102 -1.55 10.00 12.43
C SER A 102 -2.11 10.45 11.09
N ASP A 103 -3.23 11.16 11.10
CA ASP A 103 -3.85 11.77 9.93
C ASP A 103 -3.37 13.22 9.67
N ASP A 104 -2.50 13.73 10.51
CA ASP A 104 -1.88 15.04 10.33
C ASP A 104 -0.66 14.95 9.40
N TYR A 105 -0.92 14.72 8.13
CA TYR A 105 0.11 14.47 7.13
C TYR A 105 1.01 15.68 6.90
N PHE A 106 0.49 16.91 7.03
CA PHE A 106 1.25 18.13 6.81
C PHE A 106 2.24 18.41 7.94
N LYS A 107 1.94 17.97 9.16
CA LYS A 107 2.87 18.04 10.30
C LYS A 107 4.11 17.20 10.06
N HIS A 108 3.99 16.11 9.28
CA HIS A 108 5.06 15.17 9.00
C HIS A 108 5.58 15.30 7.57
N VAL A 109 5.59 16.52 7.03
CA VAL A 109 6.04 16.78 5.65
C VAL A 109 7.47 16.28 5.38
N LEU A 110 8.32 16.27 6.43
CA LEU A 110 9.67 15.75 6.34
C LEU A 110 9.69 14.25 5.96
N CYS A 111 8.62 13.51 6.29
CA CYS A 111 8.51 12.09 5.99
C CYS A 111 8.21 11.80 4.52
N LEU A 112 7.88 12.80 3.72
CA LEU A 112 7.62 12.61 2.29
C LEU A 112 8.86 12.10 1.55
N GLN A 113 10.07 12.48 1.99
CA GLN A 113 11.31 11.95 1.42
C GLN A 113 11.53 10.46 1.67
N ASN A 114 10.82 9.89 2.65
CA ASN A 114 10.86 8.45 2.95
C ASN A 114 9.69 7.68 2.34
N PHE A 115 8.79 8.36 1.62
CA PHE A 115 7.57 7.74 1.12
C PHE A 115 7.85 6.52 0.23
N ASP A 116 8.77 6.63 -0.71
CA ASP A 116 9.06 5.53 -1.63
C ASP A 116 9.58 4.29 -0.89
N GLY A 117 10.44 4.47 0.12
CA GLY A 117 10.94 3.37 0.94
C GLY A 117 9.82 2.68 1.73
N ILE A 118 8.93 3.45 2.33
CA ILE A 118 7.77 2.93 3.07
C ILE A 118 6.83 2.17 2.12
N ARG A 119 6.50 2.77 0.98
CA ARG A 119 5.68 2.16 -0.07
C ARG A 119 6.27 0.80 -0.51
N ASP A 120 7.57 0.74 -0.74
CA ASP A 120 8.23 -0.48 -1.19
C ASP A 120 8.17 -1.59 -0.14
N CYS A 121 8.22 -1.24 1.13
CA CYS A 121 8.00 -2.20 2.22
C CYS A 121 6.57 -2.76 2.21
N PHE A 122 5.58 -1.93 1.98
CA PHE A 122 4.19 -2.35 1.87
C PHE A 122 3.98 -3.29 0.67
N ARG A 123 4.52 -2.91 -0.47
CA ARG A 123 4.46 -3.71 -1.70
C ARG A 123 5.10 -5.08 -1.51
N LYS A 124 6.31 -5.13 -0.95
CA LYS A 124 7.03 -6.37 -0.70
C LYS A 124 6.21 -7.34 0.15
N HIS A 125 5.59 -6.84 1.21
CA HIS A 125 4.71 -7.64 2.05
C HIS A 125 3.52 -8.18 1.26
N LEU A 126 2.84 -7.32 0.54
CA LEU A 126 1.61 -7.69 -0.19
C LEU A 126 1.89 -8.61 -1.38
N ASP A 127 3.09 -8.56 -1.96
CA ASP A 127 3.48 -9.52 -3.00
C ASP A 127 3.44 -10.97 -2.50
N SER A 128 3.70 -11.19 -1.21
CA SER A 128 3.82 -12.52 -0.63
C SER A 128 2.69 -12.90 0.34
N ASN A 129 1.78 -11.99 0.65
CA ASN A 129 0.73 -12.19 1.65
C ASN A 129 -0.63 -11.76 1.10
N PRO A 130 -1.74 -12.31 1.62
CA PRO A 130 -3.06 -11.84 1.23
C PRO A 130 -3.30 -10.41 1.69
N ASN A 131 -4.23 -9.70 1.05
CA ASN A 131 -4.68 -8.40 1.53
C ASN A 131 -5.56 -8.54 2.79
N ILE A 132 -5.96 -7.43 3.38
CA ILE A 132 -6.75 -7.43 4.63
C ILE A 132 -8.13 -8.09 4.50
N PHE A 133 -8.61 -8.30 3.28
CA PHE A 133 -9.86 -9.01 3.01
C PHE A 133 -9.63 -10.49 2.65
N GLY A 134 -8.40 -10.97 2.67
CA GLY A 134 -8.05 -12.37 2.42
C GLY A 134 -7.83 -12.71 0.95
N ASP A 135 -7.82 -11.76 0.04
CA ASP A 135 -7.48 -12.01 -1.37
C ASP A 135 -5.99 -12.41 -1.48
N LYS A 136 -5.75 -13.56 -2.09
CA LYS A 136 -4.40 -14.12 -2.33
C LYS A 136 -3.87 -13.77 -3.71
#